data_3007e9e6857f45429a6d88d9009f2ac8
#
_entry.id   3007e9e6857f45429a6d88d9009f2ac8
#
_cell.length_a   1.000
_cell.length_b   1.000
_cell.length_c   1.000
_cell.angle_alpha   90.00
_cell.angle_beta   90.00
_cell.angle_gamma   90.00
#
_symmetry.space_group_name_H-M   'P 1'
#
loop_
_entity.id
_entity.type
_entity.pdbx_description
1 polymer ?
#
loop_
_entity_poly.entity_id
_entity_poly.type
_entity_poly.pdbx_seq_one_letter_code
_entity_poly.pdbx_strand_id
1 'polypeptide(L)'
;CIRDRFENFFSSTDAALSEKGHMFIELLFNDFIRFIGSDYTPLSVEEVTEASIACCVKQEIHGDYAINTYISMDLDTAIAFATRYVHEQFHSYDEYVQASLEDFLNLQNGLFIVNVSNTSNTELTLGAPEHITVSPIQFSGRTLHIPVLYTFGTIDFYMERVSIKE
;
A
#
# COMPACT_ATOMS: atom_id res chain seq x y z
N CYS A 1 13.42 11.46 -8.75
CA CYS A 1 12.64 10.40 -9.40
C CYS A 1 12.04 9.49 -8.33
N ILE A 2 10.80 9.01 -8.53
CA ILE A 2 10.15 8.03 -7.63
C ILE A 2 11.04 6.81 -7.43
N ARG A 3 11.65 6.35 -8.50
CA ARG A 3 12.57 5.22 -8.51
C ARG A 3 13.75 5.41 -7.56
N ASP A 4 14.40 6.58 -7.60
CA ASP A 4 15.60 6.84 -6.79
C ASP A 4 15.30 6.89 -5.29
N ARG A 5 14.14 7.45 -4.91
CA ARG A 5 13.70 7.51 -3.51
C ARG A 5 13.34 6.12 -2.98
N PHE A 6 12.80 5.29 -3.85
CA PHE A 6 12.46 3.92 -3.52
C PHE A 6 13.70 3.06 -3.33
N GLU A 7 14.67 3.20 -4.23
CA GLU A 7 15.98 2.55 -4.11
C GLU A 7 16.62 2.90 -2.77
N ASN A 8 16.62 4.16 -2.40
CA ASN A 8 17.19 4.61 -1.12
C ASN A 8 16.43 4.07 0.11
N PHE A 9 15.12 3.91 0.02
CA PHE A 9 14.32 3.37 1.11
C PHE A 9 14.63 1.90 1.39
N PHE A 10 14.82 1.11 0.34
CA PHE A 10 15.09 -0.32 0.45
C PHE A 10 16.59 -0.66 0.47
N SER A 11 17.46 0.22 0.01
CA SER A 11 18.83 -0.12 -0.40
C SER A 11 19.92 0.12 0.62
N SER A 12 19.66 0.53 1.83
CA SER A 12 20.78 0.92 2.69
C SER A 12 21.81 -0.19 2.92
N THR A 13 21.51 -1.47 2.62
CA THR A 13 22.45 -2.58 2.80
C THR A 13 22.23 -3.82 1.93
N ASP A 14 21.15 -3.90 1.13
CA ASP A 14 20.83 -5.13 0.40
C ASP A 14 20.25 -4.84 -0.99
N ALA A 15 21.01 -5.18 -2.03
CA ALA A 15 20.57 -5.05 -3.43
C ALA A 15 19.29 -5.86 -3.74
N ALA A 16 19.09 -6.99 -3.05
CA ALA A 16 17.88 -7.80 -3.20
C ALA A 16 16.64 -7.10 -2.65
N LEU A 17 16.78 -6.30 -1.60
CA LEU A 17 15.69 -5.52 -1.02
C LEU A 17 15.27 -4.37 -1.94
N SER A 18 16.22 -3.73 -2.59
CA SER A 18 15.98 -2.68 -3.58
C SER A 18 15.20 -3.22 -4.79
N GLU A 19 15.58 -4.37 -5.31
CA GLU A 19 14.90 -5.05 -6.41
C GLU A 19 13.45 -5.39 -6.04
N LYS A 20 13.23 -5.90 -4.83
CA LYS A 20 11.89 -6.22 -4.31
C LYS A 20 11.03 -4.98 -4.12
N GLY A 21 11.63 -3.87 -3.71
CA GLY A 21 10.94 -2.59 -3.61
C GLY A 21 10.45 -2.08 -4.97
N HIS A 22 11.26 -2.20 -5.99
CA HIS A 22 10.84 -1.91 -7.37
C HIS A 22 9.68 -2.80 -7.82
N MET A 23 9.79 -4.08 -7.56
CA MET A 23 8.73 -5.04 -7.87
C MET A 23 7.41 -4.65 -7.19
N PHE A 24 7.47 -4.27 -5.92
CA PHE A 24 6.28 -3.86 -5.16
C PHE A 24 5.60 -2.66 -5.80
N ILE A 25 6.36 -1.63 -6.15
CA ILE A 25 5.81 -0.42 -6.76
C ILE A 25 5.24 -0.69 -8.15
N GLU A 26 5.93 -1.44 -8.97
CA GLU A 26 5.43 -1.79 -10.30
C GLU A 26 4.10 -2.53 -10.20
N LEU A 27 3.98 -3.47 -9.27
CA LEU A 27 2.74 -4.18 -9.01
C LEU A 27 1.64 -3.23 -8.51
N LEU A 28 1.96 -2.32 -7.60
CA LEU A 28 1.00 -1.36 -7.07
C LEU A 28 0.40 -0.48 -8.15
N PHE A 29 1.23 0.10 -9.03
CA PHE A 29 0.73 0.93 -10.12
C PHE A 29 0.00 0.12 -11.17
N ASN A 30 0.44 -1.09 -11.46
CA ASN A 30 -0.27 -1.99 -12.36
C ASN A 30 -1.65 -2.35 -11.81
N ASP A 31 -1.77 -2.59 -10.51
CA ASP A 31 -3.05 -2.88 -9.87
C ASP A 31 -3.97 -1.64 -9.86
N PHE A 32 -3.43 -0.45 -9.64
CA PHE A 32 -4.21 0.78 -9.79
C PHE A 32 -4.76 0.92 -11.21
N ILE A 33 -3.92 0.72 -12.22
CA ILE A 33 -4.36 0.80 -13.63
C ILE A 33 -5.43 -0.25 -13.91
N ARG A 34 -5.21 -1.47 -13.48
CA ARG A 34 -6.07 -2.61 -13.80
C ARG A 34 -7.43 -2.55 -13.10
N PHE A 35 -7.46 -2.17 -11.83
CA PHE A 35 -8.65 -2.27 -10.99
C PHE A 35 -9.35 -0.95 -10.74
N ILE A 36 -8.63 0.17 -10.77
CA ILE A 36 -9.18 1.48 -10.43
C ILE A 36 -9.26 2.39 -11.65
N GLY A 37 -8.21 2.44 -12.44
CA GLY A 37 -8.15 3.23 -13.67
C GLY A 37 -6.78 3.85 -13.90
N SER A 38 -6.51 4.22 -15.15
CA SER A 38 -5.27 4.85 -15.57
C SER A 38 -5.28 6.38 -15.47
N ASP A 39 -6.39 6.96 -15.03
CA ASP A 39 -6.62 8.41 -14.94
C ASP A 39 -6.09 9.00 -13.63
N TYR A 40 -4.89 8.62 -13.23
CA TYR A 40 -4.24 9.10 -12.02
C TYR A 40 -2.97 9.88 -12.34
N THR A 41 -2.57 10.72 -11.38
CA THR A 41 -1.28 11.41 -11.36
C THR A 41 -0.51 10.96 -10.12
N PRO A 42 0.68 10.37 -10.27
CA PRO A 42 1.53 10.08 -9.11
C PRO A 42 2.08 11.40 -8.56
N LEU A 43 1.98 11.57 -7.25
CA LEU A 43 2.55 12.71 -6.55
C LEU A 43 3.91 12.36 -5.97
N SER A 44 4.57 13.33 -5.32
CA SER A 44 5.91 13.10 -4.75
C SER A 44 5.89 12.05 -3.65
N VAL A 45 6.76 11.05 -3.78
CA VAL A 45 6.99 10.05 -2.73
C VAL A 45 7.97 10.62 -1.71
N GLU A 46 7.61 10.58 -0.43
CA GLU A 46 8.40 11.14 0.66
C GLU A 46 8.48 10.19 1.85
N GLU A 47 9.58 10.26 2.61
CA GLU A 47 9.63 9.61 3.91
C GLU A 47 8.86 10.43 4.94
N VAL A 48 8.04 9.75 5.73
CA VAL A 48 7.21 10.39 6.76
C VAL A 48 7.36 9.65 8.09
N THR A 49 7.14 10.36 9.19
CA THR A 49 7.17 9.80 10.55
C THR A 49 5.78 9.62 11.13
N GLU A 50 4.81 10.31 10.57
CA GLU A 50 3.40 10.24 10.99
C GLU A 50 2.49 10.45 9.80
N ALA A 51 1.25 10.04 9.94
CA ALA A 51 0.21 10.26 8.94
C ALA A 51 -1.14 10.50 9.56
N SER A 52 -1.84 11.52 9.08
CA SER A 52 -3.27 11.67 9.34
C SER A 52 -4.01 10.73 8.40
N ILE A 53 -4.90 9.93 8.96
CA ILE A 53 -5.66 8.93 8.22
C ILE A 53 -7.16 9.16 8.35
N ALA A 54 -7.89 8.64 7.38
CA ALA A 54 -9.36 8.58 7.44
C ALA A 54 -9.81 7.11 7.27
N CYS A 55 -10.36 6.73 6.13
CA CYS A 55 -10.64 5.32 5.86
C CYS A 55 -9.32 4.58 5.62
N CYS A 56 -8.82 3.87 6.63
CA CYS A 56 -7.49 3.27 6.58
C CYS A 56 -7.54 1.78 6.87
N VAL A 57 -6.87 1.01 6.04
CA VAL A 57 -6.64 -0.42 6.22
C VAL A 57 -5.15 -0.68 6.27
N LYS A 58 -4.73 -1.51 7.22
CA LYS A 58 -3.37 -1.97 7.41
C LYS A 58 -3.29 -3.46 7.13
N GLN A 59 -2.20 -3.89 6.50
CA GLN A 59 -1.85 -5.31 6.39
C GLN A 59 -0.37 -5.50 6.59
N GLU A 60 -0.01 -6.50 7.37
CA GLU A 60 1.38 -6.85 7.65
C GLU A 60 1.88 -7.94 6.69
N ILE A 61 3.10 -7.78 6.22
CA ILE A 61 3.86 -8.81 5.49
C ILE A 61 4.95 -9.30 6.42
N HIS A 62 4.98 -10.60 6.66
CA HIS A 62 5.92 -11.25 7.58
C HIS A 62 6.78 -12.28 6.87
N GLY A 63 7.90 -12.63 7.47
CA GLY A 63 8.82 -13.65 7.02
C GLY A 63 10.25 -13.16 7.08
N ASP A 64 11.00 -13.35 6.00
CA ASP A 64 12.37 -12.86 5.90
C ASP A 64 12.47 -11.35 6.03
N TYR A 65 11.38 -10.65 5.71
CA TYR A 65 11.21 -9.21 5.92
C TYR A 65 9.92 -8.94 6.68
N ALA A 66 9.86 -7.81 7.36
CA ALA A 66 8.64 -7.34 8.00
C ALA A 66 8.32 -5.94 7.48
N ILE A 67 7.18 -5.82 6.82
CA ILE A 67 6.69 -4.58 6.22
C ILE A 67 5.22 -4.42 6.61
N ASN A 68 4.85 -3.23 7.09
CA ASN A 68 3.46 -2.86 7.26
C ASN A 68 3.02 -2.01 6.08
N THR A 69 1.94 -2.37 5.46
CA THR A 69 1.34 -1.60 4.37
C THR A 69 0.04 -0.97 4.83
N TYR A 70 -0.23 0.25 4.33
CA TYR A 70 -1.44 0.99 4.66
C TYR A 70 -2.01 1.61 3.40
N ILE A 71 -3.33 1.57 3.27
CA ILE A 71 -4.07 2.35 2.29
C ILE A 71 -5.04 3.26 3.03
N SER A 72 -5.04 4.55 2.72
CA SER A 72 -5.88 5.54 3.38
C SER A 72 -6.43 6.52 2.37
N MET A 73 -7.65 6.96 2.58
CA MET A 73 -8.32 7.95 1.76
C MET A 73 -9.50 8.56 2.52
N ASP A 74 -9.99 9.71 2.09
CA ASP A 74 -11.18 10.28 2.70
C ASP A 74 -12.44 9.47 2.33
N LEU A 75 -13.55 9.81 2.97
CA LEU A 75 -14.79 9.06 2.88
C LEU A 75 -15.35 9.02 1.45
N ASP A 76 -15.40 10.16 0.78
CA ASP A 76 -15.90 10.26 -0.60
C ASP A 76 -14.98 9.55 -1.59
N THR A 77 -13.67 9.64 -1.38
CA THR A 77 -12.68 8.91 -2.17
C THR A 77 -12.84 7.41 -2.00
N ALA A 78 -13.06 6.93 -0.78
CA ALA A 78 -13.27 5.52 -0.51
C ALA A 78 -14.50 4.95 -1.23
N ILE A 79 -15.60 5.69 -1.24
CA ILE A 79 -16.83 5.32 -1.94
C ILE A 79 -16.57 5.23 -3.46
N ALA A 80 -15.90 6.23 -4.03
CA ALA A 80 -15.55 6.22 -5.45
C ALA A 80 -14.56 5.12 -5.82
N PHE A 81 -13.59 4.86 -4.96
CA PHE A 81 -12.64 3.76 -5.12
C PHE A 81 -13.37 2.42 -5.19
N ALA A 82 -14.23 2.15 -4.23
CA ALA A 82 -15.00 0.90 -4.18
C ALA A 82 -15.91 0.74 -5.39
N THR A 83 -16.53 1.83 -5.83
CA THR A 83 -17.38 1.85 -7.03
C THR A 83 -16.61 1.41 -8.27
N ARG A 84 -15.39 1.89 -8.45
CA ARG A 84 -14.52 1.47 -9.55
C ARG A 84 -14.01 0.04 -9.39
N TYR A 85 -13.64 -0.34 -8.19
CA TYR A 85 -13.05 -1.65 -7.90
C TYR A 85 -14.07 -2.78 -8.09
N VAL A 86 -15.29 -2.61 -7.57
CA VAL A 86 -16.33 -3.64 -7.59
C VAL A 86 -17.24 -3.55 -8.81
N HIS A 87 -17.23 -2.41 -9.53
CA HIS A 87 -18.16 -2.09 -10.63
C HIS A 87 -19.62 -2.02 -10.19
N GLU A 88 -19.86 -1.58 -8.95
CA GLU A 88 -21.18 -1.31 -8.41
C GLU A 88 -21.23 0.08 -7.81
N GLN A 89 -22.41 0.70 -7.85
CA GLN A 89 -22.59 2.04 -7.29
C GLN A 89 -22.78 1.96 -5.78
N PHE A 90 -21.89 2.61 -5.03
CA PHE A 90 -22.01 2.78 -3.58
C PHE A 90 -22.35 4.23 -3.25
N HIS A 91 -23.10 4.46 -2.17
CA HIS A 91 -23.59 5.78 -1.74
C HIS A 91 -23.13 6.14 -0.33
N SER A 92 -22.60 5.19 0.42
CA SER A 92 -22.11 5.40 1.78
C SER A 92 -20.89 4.54 2.06
N TYR A 93 -20.13 4.91 3.09
CA TYR A 93 -19.02 4.11 3.58
C TYR A 93 -19.53 2.98 4.45
N ASP A 94 -20.03 1.95 3.81
CA ASP A 94 -20.59 0.75 4.43
C ASP A 94 -19.57 -0.40 4.51
N GLU A 95 -20.01 -1.55 4.98
CA GLU A 95 -19.16 -2.74 5.11
C GLU A 95 -18.62 -3.24 3.75
N TYR A 96 -19.32 -3.01 2.65
CA TYR A 96 -18.88 -3.40 1.31
C TYR A 96 -17.76 -2.50 0.80
N VAL A 97 -17.84 -1.20 1.08
CA VAL A 97 -16.76 -0.26 0.77
C VAL A 97 -15.53 -0.60 1.60
N GLN A 98 -15.69 -0.87 2.88
CA GLN A 98 -14.60 -1.29 3.77
C GLN A 98 -13.94 -2.59 3.26
N ALA A 99 -14.74 -3.58 2.90
CA ALA A 99 -14.27 -4.84 2.34
C ALA A 99 -13.50 -4.65 1.04
N SER A 100 -13.89 -3.68 0.20
CA SER A 100 -13.19 -3.36 -1.06
C SER A 100 -11.78 -2.85 -0.81
N LEU A 101 -11.58 -2.01 0.19
CA LEU A 101 -10.25 -1.52 0.57
C LEU A 101 -9.38 -2.66 1.09
N GLU A 102 -9.93 -3.51 1.95
CA GLU A 102 -9.23 -4.70 2.46
C GLU A 102 -8.83 -5.65 1.33
N ASP A 103 -9.74 -5.90 0.42
CA ASP A 103 -9.54 -6.83 -0.69
C ASP A 103 -8.45 -6.33 -1.65
N PHE A 104 -8.47 -5.05 -1.99
CA PHE A 104 -7.44 -4.44 -2.83
C PHE A 104 -6.06 -4.56 -2.19
N LEU A 105 -5.93 -4.23 -0.91
CA LEU A 105 -4.66 -4.32 -0.19
C LEU A 105 -4.16 -5.76 -0.12
N ASN A 106 -5.05 -6.68 0.19
CA ASN A 106 -4.74 -8.10 0.25
C ASN A 106 -4.31 -8.66 -1.13
N LEU A 107 -4.97 -8.25 -2.19
CA LEU A 107 -4.62 -8.63 -3.57
C LEU A 107 -3.23 -8.11 -3.94
N GLN A 108 -2.96 -6.84 -3.69
CA GLN A 108 -1.66 -6.21 -3.97
C GLN A 108 -0.53 -6.93 -3.23
N ASN A 109 -0.71 -7.16 -1.94
CA ASN A 109 0.31 -7.81 -1.12
C ASN A 109 0.47 -9.30 -1.48
N GLY A 110 -0.63 -9.98 -1.82
CA GLY A 110 -0.62 -11.36 -2.27
C GLY A 110 0.17 -11.54 -3.56
N LEU A 111 -0.06 -10.67 -4.54
CA LEU A 111 0.69 -10.67 -5.80
C LEU A 111 2.18 -10.42 -5.56
N PHE A 112 2.52 -9.50 -4.68
CA PHE A 112 3.90 -9.24 -4.31
C PHE A 112 4.57 -10.48 -3.72
N ILE A 113 3.92 -11.16 -2.77
CA ILE A 113 4.44 -12.38 -2.15
C ILE A 113 4.68 -13.49 -3.19
N VAL A 114 3.74 -13.71 -4.08
CA VAL A 114 3.86 -14.72 -5.14
C VAL A 114 5.04 -14.41 -6.05
N ASN A 115 5.19 -13.15 -6.47
CA ASN A 115 6.31 -12.74 -7.33
C ASN A 115 7.67 -12.89 -6.62
N VAL A 116 7.75 -12.53 -5.36
CA VAL A 116 8.98 -12.70 -4.57
C VAL A 116 9.34 -14.18 -4.42
N SER A 117 8.35 -15.01 -4.11
CA SER A 117 8.54 -16.46 -3.99
C SER A 117 9.01 -17.10 -5.29
N ASN A 118 8.51 -16.64 -6.44
CA ASN A 118 8.87 -17.17 -7.76
C ASN A 118 10.25 -16.71 -8.24
N THR A 119 10.76 -15.58 -7.76
CA THR A 119 12.00 -14.96 -8.22
C THR A 119 13.17 -15.12 -7.25
N SER A 120 12.90 -15.54 -6.03
CA SER A 120 13.93 -15.71 -4.99
C SER A 120 13.49 -16.77 -3.97
N ASN A 121 14.44 -17.25 -3.16
CA ASN A 121 14.17 -18.18 -2.07
C ASN A 121 13.64 -17.48 -0.80
N THR A 122 12.95 -16.36 -0.97
CA THR A 122 12.39 -15.58 0.13
C THR A 122 10.97 -16.05 0.43
N GLU A 123 10.72 -16.37 1.68
CA GLU A 123 9.38 -16.75 2.15
C GLU A 123 8.74 -15.59 2.89
N LEU A 124 7.56 -15.19 2.42
CA LEU A 124 6.74 -14.15 3.01
C LEU A 124 5.32 -14.66 3.19
N THR A 125 4.67 -14.20 4.25
CA THR A 125 3.27 -14.49 4.56
C THR A 125 2.52 -13.20 4.86
N LEU A 126 1.20 -13.22 4.71
CA LEU A 126 0.32 -12.08 5.01
C LEU A 126 -0.37 -12.27 6.36
N GLY A 127 -0.45 -11.16 7.11
CA GLY A 127 -1.39 -11.05 8.20
C GLY A 127 -2.80 -10.75 7.67
N ALA A 128 -3.77 -10.75 8.56
CA ALA A 128 -5.13 -10.32 8.22
C ALA A 128 -5.17 -8.78 8.07
N PRO A 129 -5.92 -8.25 7.08
CA PRO A 129 -6.16 -6.82 7.02
C PRO A 129 -6.91 -6.32 8.25
N GLU A 130 -6.57 -5.15 8.74
CA GLU A 130 -7.26 -4.53 9.87
C GLU A 130 -7.53 -3.06 9.61
N HIS A 131 -8.69 -2.59 10.07
CA HIS A 131 -9.06 -1.18 9.99
C HIS A 131 -8.41 -0.39 11.10
N ILE A 132 -7.77 0.71 10.73
CA ILE A 132 -7.13 1.62 11.67
C ILE A 132 -8.04 2.83 11.84
N THR A 133 -8.48 3.07 13.07
CA THR A 133 -9.44 4.14 13.41
C THR A 133 -8.82 5.28 14.21
N VAL A 134 -7.60 5.09 14.72
CA VAL A 134 -6.90 6.11 15.52
C VAL A 134 -6.01 6.93 14.61
N SER A 135 -6.21 8.24 14.61
CA SER A 135 -5.43 9.20 13.82
C SER A 135 -4.89 10.31 14.72
N PRO A 136 -3.64 10.80 14.53
CA PRO A 136 -2.66 10.34 13.54
C PRO A 136 -1.99 9.02 13.92
N ILE A 137 -1.43 8.34 12.91
CA ILE A 137 -0.56 7.19 13.14
C ILE A 137 0.86 7.70 13.34
N GLN A 138 1.53 7.21 14.39
CA GLN A 138 2.97 7.39 14.58
C GLN A 138 3.67 6.12 14.12
N PHE A 139 4.52 6.24 13.10
CA PHE A 139 5.24 5.10 12.57
C PHE A 139 6.46 4.77 13.44
N SER A 140 6.69 3.49 13.70
CA SER A 140 7.84 3.02 14.48
C SER A 140 9.09 2.80 13.64
N GLY A 141 8.93 2.61 12.34
CA GLY A 141 10.00 2.38 11.38
C GLY A 141 10.03 3.42 10.26
N ARG A 142 11.04 3.30 9.37
CA ARG A 142 11.11 4.14 8.19
C ARG A 142 9.89 3.87 7.32
N THR A 143 9.22 4.95 6.93
CA THR A 143 7.94 4.85 6.23
C THR A 143 7.95 5.72 4.98
N LEU A 144 7.58 5.13 3.85
CA LEU A 144 7.32 5.85 2.60
C LEU A 144 5.84 6.14 2.46
N HIS A 145 5.57 7.39 2.07
CA HIS A 145 4.25 7.84 1.65
C HIS A 145 4.21 7.93 0.13
N ILE A 146 3.29 7.19 -0.47
CA ILE A 146 3.07 7.12 -1.93
C ILE A 146 1.67 7.66 -2.20
N PRO A 147 1.52 8.98 -2.47
CA PRO A 147 0.22 9.54 -2.79
C PRO A 147 -0.09 9.42 -4.28
N VAL A 148 -1.32 9.05 -4.59
CA VAL A 148 -1.82 8.90 -5.96
C VAL A 148 -3.09 9.74 -6.12
N LEU A 149 -3.06 10.72 -7.01
CA LEU A 149 -4.18 11.63 -7.23
C LEU A 149 -5.05 11.15 -8.38
N TYR A 150 -6.29 10.79 -8.07
CA TYR A 150 -7.36 10.57 -9.03
C TYR A 150 -8.27 11.79 -9.11
N THR A 151 -9.12 11.83 -10.14
CA THR A 151 -10.13 12.89 -10.28
C THR A 151 -11.13 12.92 -9.12
N PHE A 152 -11.35 11.80 -8.46
CA PHE A 152 -12.29 11.68 -7.35
C PHE A 152 -11.63 11.86 -5.97
N GLY A 153 -10.32 12.01 -5.89
CA GLY A 153 -9.59 12.25 -4.64
C GLY A 153 -8.21 11.62 -4.62
N THR A 154 -7.52 11.79 -3.50
CA THR A 154 -6.17 11.25 -3.31
C THR A 154 -6.23 9.94 -2.54
N ILE A 155 -5.53 8.93 -3.05
CA ILE A 155 -5.27 7.67 -2.34
C ILE A 155 -3.87 7.76 -1.77
N ASP A 156 -3.75 7.57 -0.45
CA ASP A 156 -2.47 7.58 0.25
C ASP A 156 -2.07 6.14 0.58
N PHE A 157 -0.95 5.71 0.05
CA PHE A 157 -0.37 4.42 0.35
C PHE A 157 0.87 4.61 1.21
N TYR A 158 1.05 3.78 2.23
CA TYR A 158 2.21 3.84 3.12
C TYR A 158 2.86 2.48 3.20
N MET A 159 4.19 2.49 3.23
CA MET A 159 5.00 1.30 3.48
C MET A 159 5.92 1.59 4.66
N GLU A 160 5.70 0.89 5.75
CA GLU A 160 6.52 0.98 6.96
C GLU A 160 7.44 -0.22 7.02
N ARG A 161 8.74 0.03 7.07
CA ARG A 161 9.74 -1.00 7.28
C ARG A 161 9.87 -1.28 8.77
N VAL A 162 9.51 -2.48 9.19
CA VAL A 162 9.65 -2.91 10.57
C VAL A 162 11.03 -3.50 10.79
N SER A 163 11.73 -3.02 11.82
CA SER A 163 12.99 -3.62 12.22
C SER A 163 12.73 -5.00 12.78
N ILE A 164 13.28 -6.05 12.15
CA ILE A 164 13.30 -7.38 12.73
C ILE A 164 14.28 -7.33 13.88
N LYS A 165 13.78 -7.51 15.11
CA LYS A 165 14.65 -7.72 16.25
C LYS A 165 15.23 -9.12 16.13
N GLU A 166 16.52 -9.16 15.97
CA GLU A 166 17.25 -10.42 16.10
C GLU A 166 17.09 -11.02 17.51
#